data_1fa3f4f3822c885bfb8d480b63406a04
#
_entry.id   1fa3f4f3822c885bfb8d480b63406a04
#
_cell.length_a   1.000
_cell.length_b   1.000
_cell.length_c   1.000
_cell.angle_alpha   90.00
_cell.angle_beta   90.00
_cell.angle_gamma   90.00
#
_symmetry.space_group_name_H-M   'P 1'
#
loop_
_entity.id
_entity.type
_entity.pdbx_description
1 polymer ?
#
loop_
_entity_poly.entity_id
_entity_poly.type
_entity_poly.pdbx_seq_one_letter_code
_entity_poly.pdbx_strand_id
1 'polypeptide(L)'
;MTSFPYEIIEDPRPRLGLIALQVDETIEEDFRQMFPQPAARLHISRVPSGAELTPDTIAAMEEDLPQAARLLPPAARFEVIAYGCTSGTSLIGAGRVRELIHANATTHAVSDPLSAAIAALRALKVTHVGIVSPYIASVAAPIRAGFEAADLVVPDMLGFGEEIEARVARIAPASICAAAHAVAARAELDAIFLSCTNLRTLEVIPTLEEELDLPVLSSNQVLGWHMASLAGLALRDLAVPGQLGKKAAQL
;
A
#
# COMPACT_ATOMS: atom_id res chain seq x y z
N MET A 1 40.41 27.82 -6.58
CA MET A 1 40.12 26.45 -6.08
C MET A 1 40.47 25.50 -7.20
N THR A 2 41.40 24.55 -7.01
CA THR A 2 41.75 23.51 -8.01
C THR A 2 40.71 22.39 -7.86
N SER A 3 40.08 21.97 -8.97
CA SER A 3 39.13 20.82 -8.96
C SER A 3 39.94 19.52 -8.86
N PHE A 4 39.49 18.61 -8.01
CA PHE A 4 40.03 17.25 -7.90
C PHE A 4 39.36 16.35 -8.95
N PRO A 5 40.11 15.50 -9.68
CA PRO A 5 39.52 14.58 -10.66
C PRO A 5 38.64 13.54 -9.97
N TYR A 6 37.52 13.18 -10.61
CA TYR A 6 36.55 12.18 -10.12
C TYR A 6 35.99 11.37 -11.30
N GLU A 7 35.51 10.18 -11.00
CA GLU A 7 34.75 9.34 -11.92
C GLU A 7 33.25 9.33 -11.57
N ILE A 8 32.43 9.27 -12.61
CA ILE A 8 31.01 9.10 -12.46
C ILE A 8 30.67 7.63 -12.75
N ILE A 9 29.98 6.99 -11.81
CA ILE A 9 29.49 5.62 -11.98
C ILE A 9 27.98 5.61 -12.05
N GLU A 10 27.44 4.76 -12.90
CA GLU A 10 25.99 4.51 -12.98
C GLU A 10 25.58 3.43 -11.96
N ASP A 11 24.44 3.62 -11.34
CA ASP A 11 23.80 2.59 -10.50
C ASP A 11 22.68 1.93 -11.30
N PRO A 12 22.84 0.64 -11.70
CA PRO A 12 21.88 -0.05 -12.56
C PRO A 12 20.63 -0.50 -11.82
N ARG A 13 20.57 -0.36 -10.49
CA ARG A 13 19.41 -0.81 -9.72
C ARG A 13 18.16 0.00 -10.06
N PRO A 14 16.98 -0.65 -10.19
CA PRO A 14 15.72 0.05 -10.42
C PRO A 14 15.43 1.02 -9.28
N ARG A 15 14.87 2.17 -9.63
CA ARG A 15 14.49 3.22 -8.67
C ARG A 15 12.99 3.15 -8.43
N LEU A 16 12.61 3.03 -7.17
CA LEU A 16 11.24 3.05 -6.69
C LEU A 16 11.00 4.33 -5.90
N GLY A 17 9.89 5.01 -6.15
CA GLY A 17 9.42 6.15 -5.38
C GLY A 17 8.25 5.75 -4.49
N LEU A 18 8.24 6.21 -3.25
CA LEU A 18 7.11 6.06 -2.34
C LEU A 18 6.73 7.43 -1.82
N ILE A 19 5.47 7.83 -2.01
CA ILE A 19 4.90 9.04 -1.42
C ILE A 19 4.03 8.58 -0.24
N ALA A 20 4.59 8.62 0.97
CA ALA A 20 3.91 8.26 2.20
C ALA A 20 3.14 9.45 2.78
N LEU A 21 2.19 9.20 3.68
CA LEU A 21 1.56 10.29 4.43
C LEU A 21 2.54 10.86 5.47
N GLN A 22 2.42 12.15 5.77
CA GLN A 22 3.21 12.80 6.82
C GLN A 22 3.06 12.10 8.17
N VAL A 23 1.87 11.63 8.46
CA VAL A 23 1.49 10.99 9.75
C VAL A 23 1.70 9.48 9.77
N ASP A 24 2.06 8.84 8.65
CA ASP A 24 2.27 7.38 8.61
C ASP A 24 3.55 6.98 9.34
N GLU A 25 3.42 6.10 10.34
CA GLU A 25 4.51 5.61 11.18
C GLU A 25 4.92 4.15 10.79
N THR A 26 4.23 3.52 9.83
CA THR A 26 4.34 2.07 9.57
C THR A 26 4.90 1.74 8.18
N ILE A 27 4.43 2.40 7.13
CA ILE A 27 4.72 2.02 5.75
C ILE A 27 6.22 1.97 5.41
N GLU A 28 7.04 2.88 5.96
CA GLU A 28 8.48 2.89 5.67
C GLU A 28 9.19 1.66 6.26
N GLU A 29 8.81 1.26 7.47
CA GLU A 29 9.34 0.06 8.12
C GLU A 29 8.98 -1.19 7.31
N ASP A 30 7.70 -1.32 6.93
CA ASP A 30 7.20 -2.42 6.13
C ASP A 30 7.95 -2.53 4.79
N PHE A 31 8.18 -1.39 4.12
CA PHE A 31 8.91 -1.36 2.85
C PHE A 31 10.38 -1.73 3.00
N ARG A 32 11.05 -1.33 4.10
CA ARG A 32 12.43 -1.75 4.39
C ARG A 32 12.53 -3.26 4.62
N GLN A 33 11.50 -3.87 5.24
CA GLN A 33 11.42 -5.31 5.44
C GLN A 33 11.19 -6.04 4.10
N MET A 34 10.24 -5.57 3.28
CA MET A 34 9.89 -6.22 2.02
C MET A 34 10.95 -6.07 0.93
N PHE A 35 11.70 -4.98 0.92
CA PHE A 35 12.75 -4.69 -0.08
C PHE A 35 14.14 -4.76 0.54
N PRO A 36 14.69 -5.97 0.82
CA PRO A 36 16.04 -6.08 1.34
C PRO A 36 17.05 -5.56 0.32
N GLN A 37 18.07 -4.83 0.80
CA GLN A 37 19.16 -4.40 -0.08
C GLN A 37 19.91 -5.64 -0.64
N PRO A 38 20.27 -5.67 -1.94
CA PRO A 38 20.36 -4.53 -2.88
C PRO A 38 19.31 -4.52 -4.01
N ALA A 39 18.14 -5.13 -3.85
CA ALA A 39 17.19 -5.38 -4.95
C ALA A 39 16.76 -4.10 -5.71
N ALA A 40 16.53 -2.99 -5.02
CA ALA A 40 16.10 -1.73 -5.60
C ALA A 40 16.60 -0.52 -4.78
N ARG A 41 16.50 0.67 -5.35
CA ARG A 41 16.70 1.94 -4.63
C ARG A 41 15.35 2.56 -4.31
N LEU A 42 14.96 2.52 -3.05
CA LEU A 42 13.74 3.16 -2.58
C LEU A 42 14.01 4.62 -2.20
N HIS A 43 13.27 5.54 -2.80
CA HIS A 43 13.25 6.96 -2.47
C HIS A 43 11.89 7.29 -1.88
N ILE A 44 11.87 7.98 -0.74
CA ILE A 44 10.65 8.28 -0.02
C ILE A 44 10.46 9.78 0.04
N SER A 45 9.26 10.23 -0.29
CA SER A 45 8.75 11.59 -0.06
C SER A 45 7.51 11.49 0.81
N ARG A 46 7.07 12.61 1.38
CA ARG A 46 5.86 12.66 2.18
C ARG A 46 4.91 13.74 1.70
N VAL A 47 3.63 13.39 1.66
CA VAL A 47 2.55 14.35 1.41
C VAL A 47 2.01 14.84 2.75
N PRO A 48 1.83 16.16 2.94
CA PRO A 48 1.13 16.69 4.10
C PRO A 48 -0.24 16.02 4.24
N SER A 49 -0.58 15.64 5.46
CA SER A 49 -1.84 14.94 5.76
C SER A 49 -2.33 15.35 7.13
N GLY A 50 -3.65 15.37 7.31
CA GLY A 50 -4.27 15.72 8.58
C GLY A 50 -4.03 14.67 9.67
N ALA A 51 -4.09 15.08 10.92
CA ALA A 51 -4.07 14.18 12.07
C ALA A 51 -5.39 13.39 12.20
N GLU A 52 -6.48 13.90 11.62
CA GLU A 52 -7.82 13.32 11.66
C GLU A 52 -8.14 12.65 10.32
N LEU A 53 -8.79 11.50 10.41
CA LEU A 53 -9.24 10.67 9.30
C LEU A 53 -10.68 11.04 8.91
N THR A 54 -10.84 12.15 8.22
CA THR A 54 -12.13 12.58 7.66
C THR A 54 -12.08 12.60 6.12
N PRO A 55 -13.22 12.47 5.43
CA PRO A 55 -13.23 12.59 3.97
C PRO A 55 -12.60 13.90 3.47
N ASP A 56 -12.81 15.01 4.17
CA ASP A 56 -12.30 16.33 3.77
C ASP A 56 -10.77 16.43 3.92
N THR A 57 -10.21 15.98 5.06
CA THR A 57 -8.76 15.98 5.28
C THR A 57 -8.04 15.04 4.33
N ILE A 58 -8.68 13.92 3.97
CA ILE A 58 -8.13 12.96 3.02
C ILE A 58 -8.19 13.52 1.60
N ALA A 59 -9.30 14.15 1.19
CA ALA A 59 -9.43 14.77 -0.13
C ALA A 59 -8.46 15.94 -0.32
N ALA A 60 -8.18 16.73 0.71
CA ALA A 60 -7.24 17.85 0.66
C ALA A 60 -5.81 17.43 0.25
N MET A 61 -5.42 16.17 0.48
CA MET A 61 -4.11 15.66 0.03
C MET A 61 -3.94 15.69 -1.50
N GLU A 62 -5.03 15.79 -2.28
CA GLU A 62 -4.94 15.94 -3.74
C GLU A 62 -4.16 17.19 -4.14
N GLU A 63 -4.32 18.30 -3.39
CA GLU A 63 -3.64 19.57 -3.68
C GLU A 63 -2.13 19.49 -3.38
N ASP A 64 -1.72 18.71 -2.38
CA ASP A 64 -0.34 18.59 -1.94
C ASP A 64 0.45 17.48 -2.66
N LEU A 65 -0.25 16.50 -3.25
CA LEU A 65 0.38 15.36 -3.93
C LEU A 65 1.36 15.78 -5.05
N PRO A 66 1.08 16.81 -5.89
CA PRO A 66 2.04 17.32 -6.87
C PRO A 66 3.35 17.79 -6.25
N GLN A 67 3.30 18.49 -5.11
CA GLN A 67 4.50 18.94 -4.42
C GLN A 67 5.27 17.78 -3.83
N ALA A 68 4.59 16.81 -3.23
CA ALA A 68 5.24 15.60 -2.70
C ALA A 68 5.94 14.79 -3.80
N ALA A 69 5.34 14.70 -5.00
CA ALA A 69 5.98 14.04 -6.15
C ALA A 69 7.25 14.78 -6.62
N ARG A 70 7.24 16.11 -6.65
CA ARG A 70 8.42 16.95 -7.00
C ARG A 70 9.56 16.87 -5.99
N LEU A 71 9.31 16.44 -4.74
CA LEU A 71 10.37 16.26 -3.74
C LEU A 71 11.17 14.97 -3.93
N LEU A 72 10.71 14.05 -4.77
CA LEU A 72 11.54 12.94 -5.22
C LEU A 72 12.69 13.47 -6.10
N PRO A 73 13.88 12.82 -6.14
CA PRO A 73 15.03 13.30 -6.91
C PRO A 73 14.66 13.60 -8.37
N PRO A 74 14.71 14.87 -8.83
CA PRO A 74 14.16 15.27 -10.14
C PRO A 74 14.96 14.73 -11.33
N ALA A 75 16.24 14.40 -11.14
CA ALA A 75 17.07 13.78 -12.17
C ALA A 75 16.90 12.26 -12.25
N ALA A 76 16.17 11.65 -11.32
CA ALA A 76 15.92 10.22 -11.32
C ALA A 76 14.79 9.87 -12.28
N ARG A 77 14.95 8.75 -12.99
CA ARG A 77 13.85 8.07 -13.66
C ARG A 77 13.41 6.92 -12.78
N PHE A 78 12.17 6.90 -12.41
CA PHE A 78 11.59 5.85 -11.56
C PHE A 78 10.93 4.79 -12.42
N GLU A 79 11.13 3.52 -12.06
CA GLU A 79 10.33 2.43 -12.65
C GLU A 79 8.88 2.54 -12.17
N VAL A 80 8.71 2.78 -10.87
CA VAL A 80 7.39 2.94 -10.25
C VAL A 80 7.44 4.02 -9.18
N ILE A 81 6.43 4.87 -9.13
CA ILE A 81 6.13 5.71 -7.96
C ILE A 81 4.80 5.27 -7.37
N ALA A 82 4.76 5.03 -6.07
CA ALA A 82 3.55 4.68 -5.35
C ALA A 82 3.05 5.84 -4.48
N TYR A 83 1.74 6.02 -4.43
CA TYR A 83 1.05 6.81 -3.43
C TYR A 83 0.58 5.90 -2.30
N GLY A 84 1.18 6.03 -1.12
CA GLY A 84 0.98 5.16 0.03
C GLY A 84 -0.23 5.58 0.88
N CYS A 85 -1.44 5.60 0.30
CA CYS A 85 -2.66 5.88 1.05
C CYS A 85 -3.87 5.17 0.45
N THR A 86 -4.48 4.23 1.20
CA THR A 86 -5.63 3.45 0.73
C THR A 86 -6.89 4.30 0.67
N SER A 87 -7.21 5.02 1.75
CA SER A 87 -8.37 5.91 1.82
C SER A 87 -8.22 7.10 0.87
N GLY A 88 -7.01 7.69 0.78
CA GLY A 88 -6.73 8.77 -0.17
C GLY A 88 -6.95 8.33 -1.62
N THR A 89 -6.49 7.15 -2.00
CA THR A 89 -6.74 6.62 -3.35
C THR A 89 -8.23 6.43 -3.61
N SER A 90 -9.00 5.91 -2.65
CA SER A 90 -10.42 5.65 -2.85
C SER A 90 -11.26 6.93 -2.97
N LEU A 91 -10.84 8.03 -2.36
CA LEU A 91 -11.54 9.33 -2.37
C LEU A 91 -11.10 10.22 -3.54
N ILE A 92 -9.79 10.34 -3.79
CA ILE A 92 -9.24 11.13 -4.91
C ILE A 92 -9.47 10.41 -6.24
N GLY A 93 -9.41 9.08 -6.22
CA GLY A 93 -9.47 8.23 -7.40
C GLY A 93 -8.07 7.88 -7.95
N ALA A 94 -7.83 6.57 -8.19
CA ALA A 94 -6.54 6.06 -8.69
C ALA A 94 -6.09 6.69 -10.02
N GLY A 95 -7.05 7.02 -10.92
CA GLY A 95 -6.76 7.71 -12.18
C GLY A 95 -6.18 9.11 -11.94
N ARG A 96 -6.80 9.87 -11.03
CA ARG A 96 -6.36 11.21 -10.67
C ARG A 96 -5.01 11.23 -9.97
N VAL A 97 -4.79 10.31 -9.02
CA VAL A 97 -3.48 10.11 -8.38
C VAL A 97 -2.39 9.87 -9.42
N ARG A 98 -2.66 9.00 -10.39
CA ARG A 98 -1.72 8.70 -11.49
C ARG A 98 -1.40 9.92 -12.34
N GLU A 99 -2.40 10.70 -12.73
CA GLU A 99 -2.21 11.94 -13.49
C GLU A 99 -1.33 12.94 -12.75
N LEU A 100 -1.62 13.18 -11.48
CA LEU A 100 -0.88 14.13 -10.64
C LEU A 100 0.59 13.73 -10.49
N ILE A 101 0.87 12.45 -10.28
CA ILE A 101 2.25 11.97 -10.14
C ILE A 101 2.98 12.05 -11.47
N HIS A 102 2.41 11.59 -12.59
CA HIS A 102 3.05 11.66 -13.91
C HIS A 102 3.33 13.09 -14.36
N ALA A 103 2.47 14.05 -14.00
CA ALA A 103 2.69 15.45 -14.32
C ALA A 103 3.84 16.10 -13.54
N ASN A 104 4.31 15.49 -12.44
CA ASN A 104 5.24 16.11 -11.50
C ASN A 104 6.52 15.30 -11.22
N ALA A 105 6.61 14.06 -11.70
CA ALA A 105 7.80 13.21 -11.57
C ALA A 105 7.95 12.30 -12.80
N THR A 106 9.20 11.95 -13.14
CA THR A 106 9.47 11.04 -14.27
C THR A 106 9.39 9.60 -13.78
N THR A 107 8.33 8.89 -14.14
CA THR A 107 8.12 7.48 -13.79
C THR A 107 7.55 6.69 -14.95
N HIS A 108 7.87 5.40 -15.01
CA HIS A 108 7.27 4.47 -15.98
C HIS A 108 5.85 4.06 -15.57
N ALA A 109 5.63 3.81 -14.29
CA ALA A 109 4.33 3.42 -13.77
C ALA A 109 4.00 4.13 -12.45
N VAL A 110 2.71 4.16 -12.10
CA VAL A 110 2.22 4.62 -10.80
C VAL A 110 1.39 3.52 -10.16
N SER A 111 1.55 3.33 -8.87
CA SER A 111 0.79 2.38 -8.06
C SER A 111 0.14 3.06 -6.86
N ASP A 112 -0.85 2.40 -6.30
CA ASP A 112 -1.54 2.77 -5.07
C ASP A 112 -2.09 1.51 -4.39
N PRO A 113 -2.43 1.55 -3.07
CA PRO A 113 -2.83 0.35 -2.34
C PRO A 113 -4.14 -0.28 -2.84
N LEU A 114 -5.09 0.52 -3.35
CA LEU A 114 -6.37 -0.01 -3.83
C LEU A 114 -6.18 -0.75 -5.16
N SER A 115 -5.50 -0.13 -6.12
CA SER A 115 -5.16 -0.78 -7.40
C SER A 115 -4.30 -2.02 -7.20
N ALA A 116 -3.34 -1.96 -6.27
CA ALA A 116 -2.47 -3.07 -5.93
C ALA A 116 -3.25 -4.24 -5.29
N ALA A 117 -4.20 -3.94 -4.37
CA ALA A 117 -5.05 -4.94 -3.76
C ALA A 117 -5.93 -5.66 -4.80
N ILE A 118 -6.56 -4.91 -5.71
CA ILE A 118 -7.35 -5.48 -6.80
C ILE A 118 -6.49 -6.39 -7.69
N ALA A 119 -5.27 -5.95 -8.04
CA ALA A 119 -4.35 -6.75 -8.83
C ALA A 119 -3.94 -8.05 -8.12
N ALA A 120 -3.63 -7.97 -6.81
CA ALA A 120 -3.24 -9.11 -5.99
C ALA A 120 -4.40 -10.11 -5.82
N LEU A 121 -5.61 -9.63 -5.53
CA LEU A 121 -6.81 -10.47 -5.41
C LEU A 121 -7.12 -11.21 -6.71
N ARG A 122 -7.02 -10.53 -7.86
CA ARG A 122 -7.15 -11.16 -9.18
C ARG A 122 -6.07 -12.22 -9.45
N ALA A 123 -4.82 -11.94 -9.08
CA ALA A 123 -3.73 -12.91 -9.20
C ALA A 123 -3.97 -14.16 -8.33
N LEU A 124 -4.62 -14.00 -7.19
CA LEU A 124 -5.04 -15.09 -6.29
C LEU A 124 -6.37 -15.75 -6.71
N LYS A 125 -7.07 -15.20 -7.72
CA LYS A 125 -8.40 -15.67 -8.18
C LYS A 125 -9.49 -15.53 -7.11
N VAL A 126 -9.38 -14.52 -6.26
CA VAL A 126 -10.35 -14.18 -5.22
C VAL A 126 -11.55 -13.47 -5.85
N THR A 127 -12.74 -13.80 -5.39
CA THR A 127 -14.01 -13.17 -5.77
C THR A 127 -14.74 -12.56 -4.57
N HIS A 128 -14.59 -13.15 -3.37
CA HIS A 128 -15.23 -12.70 -2.14
C HIS A 128 -14.15 -12.29 -1.13
N VAL A 129 -14.10 -11.00 -0.79
CA VAL A 129 -13.10 -10.45 0.12
C VAL A 129 -13.75 -9.81 1.34
N GLY A 130 -13.34 -10.25 2.54
CA GLY A 130 -13.67 -9.58 3.79
C GLY A 130 -12.69 -8.44 4.05
N ILE A 131 -13.15 -7.32 4.60
CA ILE A 131 -12.30 -6.15 4.85
C ILE A 131 -12.26 -5.84 6.34
N VAL A 132 -11.04 -5.65 6.87
CA VAL A 132 -10.79 -5.05 8.19
C VAL A 132 -10.10 -3.71 7.97
N SER A 133 -10.61 -2.64 8.59
CA SER A 133 -10.03 -1.31 8.48
C SER A 133 -10.02 -0.56 9.82
N PRO A 134 -9.16 0.43 10.03
CA PRO A 134 -9.22 1.25 11.22
C PRO A 134 -10.37 2.29 11.18
N TYR A 135 -10.89 2.61 10.01
CA TYR A 135 -11.68 3.80 9.72
C TYR A 135 -13.12 3.76 10.23
N ILE A 136 -13.70 4.97 10.36
CA ILE A 136 -15.14 5.17 10.45
C ILE A 136 -15.84 4.82 9.13
N ALA A 137 -17.14 4.58 9.17
CA ALA A 137 -17.92 4.11 8.03
C ALA A 137 -17.82 5.02 6.79
N SER A 138 -17.80 6.36 6.98
CA SER A 138 -17.71 7.32 5.86
C SER A 138 -16.40 7.26 5.08
N VAL A 139 -15.29 6.87 5.73
CA VAL A 139 -13.98 6.68 5.11
C VAL A 139 -13.82 5.26 4.54
N ALA A 140 -14.45 4.28 5.17
CA ALA A 140 -14.39 2.89 4.76
C ALA A 140 -15.27 2.57 3.54
N ALA A 141 -16.42 3.22 3.41
CA ALA A 141 -17.38 2.96 2.33
C ALA A 141 -16.81 3.17 0.91
N PRO A 142 -16.03 4.24 0.61
CA PRO A 142 -15.38 4.39 -0.69
C PRO A 142 -14.39 3.27 -1.03
N ILE A 143 -13.71 2.68 -0.03
CA ILE A 143 -12.79 1.54 -0.24
C ILE A 143 -13.59 0.33 -0.69
N ARG A 144 -14.69 0.01 0.02
CA ARG A 144 -15.62 -1.06 -0.37
C ARG A 144 -16.12 -0.87 -1.80
N ALA A 145 -16.61 0.34 -2.11
CA ALA A 145 -17.10 0.67 -3.44
C ALA A 145 -16.02 0.49 -4.52
N GLY A 146 -14.75 0.78 -4.22
CA GLY A 146 -13.63 0.55 -5.13
C GLY A 146 -13.39 -0.92 -5.46
N PHE A 147 -13.55 -1.82 -4.49
CA PHE A 147 -13.49 -3.27 -4.72
C PHE A 147 -14.69 -3.76 -5.52
N GLU A 148 -15.91 -3.33 -5.17
CA GLU A 148 -17.14 -3.70 -5.87
C GLU A 148 -17.14 -3.21 -7.32
N ALA A 149 -16.59 -2.02 -7.60
CA ALA A 149 -16.41 -1.50 -8.96
C ALA A 149 -15.39 -2.31 -9.80
N ALA A 150 -14.59 -3.15 -9.16
CA ALA A 150 -13.64 -4.06 -9.80
C ALA A 150 -14.16 -5.52 -9.90
N ASP A 151 -15.47 -5.71 -9.77
CA ASP A 151 -16.19 -7.00 -9.80
C ASP A 151 -15.82 -7.95 -8.64
N LEU A 152 -15.39 -7.39 -7.49
CA LEU A 152 -15.18 -8.14 -6.27
C LEU A 152 -16.42 -8.01 -5.37
N VAL A 153 -16.80 -9.10 -4.72
CA VAL A 153 -17.88 -9.09 -3.72
C VAL A 153 -17.25 -8.81 -2.36
N VAL A 154 -17.84 -7.87 -1.59
CA VAL A 154 -17.45 -7.57 -0.21
C VAL A 154 -18.59 -7.94 0.73
N PRO A 155 -18.70 -9.20 1.17
CA PRO A 155 -19.84 -9.66 1.98
C PRO A 155 -19.87 -9.03 3.35
N ASP A 156 -18.69 -8.82 3.98
CA ASP A 156 -18.59 -8.17 5.29
C ASP A 156 -17.38 -7.26 5.38
N MET A 157 -17.51 -6.23 6.20
CA MET A 157 -16.45 -5.25 6.48
C MET A 157 -16.56 -4.79 7.94
N LEU A 158 -15.46 -4.88 8.68
CA LEU A 158 -15.33 -4.38 10.05
C LEU A 158 -14.39 -3.19 10.12
N GLY A 159 -14.79 -2.17 10.88
CA GLY A 159 -13.97 -1.01 11.19
C GLY A 159 -13.74 -0.87 12.69
N PHE A 160 -12.55 -0.36 13.09
CA PHE A 160 -12.29 0.01 14.49
C PHE A 160 -12.92 1.35 14.87
N GLY A 161 -13.38 2.14 13.90
CA GLY A 161 -14.00 3.44 14.12
C GLY A 161 -13.00 4.51 14.62
N GLU A 162 -11.71 4.35 14.26
CA GLU A 162 -10.67 5.28 14.69
C GLU A 162 -10.59 6.48 13.75
N GLU A 163 -10.52 7.67 14.33
CA GLU A 163 -10.48 8.94 13.63
C GLU A 163 -9.12 9.65 13.73
N ILE A 164 -8.20 9.12 14.54
CA ILE A 164 -6.88 9.73 14.79
C ILE A 164 -5.78 8.82 14.24
N GLU A 165 -5.06 9.31 13.22
CA GLU A 165 -4.00 8.56 12.54
C GLU A 165 -2.91 8.03 13.50
N ALA A 166 -2.45 8.82 14.44
CA ALA A 166 -1.45 8.39 15.40
C ALA A 166 -1.92 7.22 16.29
N ARG A 167 -3.22 7.01 16.45
CA ARG A 167 -3.79 5.89 17.19
C ARG A 167 -3.92 4.64 16.33
N VAL A 168 -4.09 4.80 15.01
CA VAL A 168 -4.12 3.67 14.06
C VAL A 168 -2.82 2.87 14.15
N ALA A 169 -1.66 3.53 14.12
CA ALA A 169 -0.35 2.88 14.24
C ALA A 169 -0.16 2.12 15.59
N ARG A 170 -1.02 2.35 16.56
CA ARG A 170 -0.98 1.75 17.91
C ARG A 170 -2.06 0.70 18.15
N ILE A 171 -2.89 0.40 17.16
CA ILE A 171 -3.83 -0.72 17.23
C ILE A 171 -3.02 -2.01 17.39
N ALA A 172 -3.30 -2.74 18.47
CA ALA A 172 -2.56 -3.95 18.81
C ALA A 172 -2.75 -5.04 17.74
N PRO A 173 -1.71 -5.79 17.38
CA PRO A 173 -1.81 -6.93 16.46
C PRO A 173 -2.92 -7.92 16.84
N ALA A 174 -3.08 -8.21 18.13
CA ALA A 174 -4.14 -9.09 18.63
C ALA A 174 -5.57 -8.56 18.29
N SER A 175 -5.76 -7.24 18.28
CA SER A 175 -7.05 -6.64 17.88
C SER A 175 -7.31 -6.81 16.40
N ILE A 176 -6.25 -6.70 15.57
CA ILE A 176 -6.33 -6.92 14.12
C ILE A 176 -6.69 -8.38 13.84
N CYS A 177 -6.03 -9.33 14.50
CA CYS A 177 -6.35 -10.76 14.39
C CYS A 177 -7.80 -11.04 14.81
N ALA A 178 -8.24 -10.52 15.95
CA ALA A 178 -9.62 -10.71 16.41
C ALA A 178 -10.66 -10.17 15.42
N ALA A 179 -10.39 -9.02 14.79
CA ALA A 179 -11.28 -8.46 13.78
C ALA A 179 -11.27 -9.30 12.48
N ALA A 180 -10.13 -9.85 12.06
CA ALA A 180 -10.04 -10.75 10.92
C ALA A 180 -10.84 -12.05 11.14
N HIS A 181 -10.70 -12.68 12.31
CA HIS A 181 -11.52 -13.83 12.68
C HIS A 181 -13.01 -13.49 12.72
N ALA A 182 -13.37 -12.32 13.24
CA ALA A 182 -14.76 -11.89 13.30
C ALA A 182 -15.39 -11.67 11.91
N VAL A 183 -14.64 -11.14 10.95
CA VAL A 183 -15.09 -11.02 9.55
C VAL A 183 -15.24 -12.40 8.92
N ALA A 184 -14.24 -13.29 9.08
CA ALA A 184 -14.29 -14.64 8.53
C ALA A 184 -15.45 -15.49 9.08
N ALA A 185 -15.84 -15.25 10.32
CA ALA A 185 -16.96 -15.97 10.95
C ALA A 185 -18.35 -15.53 10.46
N ARG A 186 -18.46 -14.38 9.76
CA ARG A 186 -19.77 -13.78 9.36
C ARG A 186 -20.17 -14.06 7.92
N ALA A 187 -19.21 -14.42 7.07
CA ALA A 187 -19.45 -14.64 5.66
C ALA A 187 -18.48 -15.68 5.07
N GLU A 188 -18.90 -16.32 3.99
CA GLU A 188 -17.98 -17.12 3.16
C GLU A 188 -17.07 -16.19 2.37
N LEU A 189 -15.77 -16.36 2.53
CA LEU A 189 -14.72 -15.50 1.96
C LEU A 189 -13.68 -16.33 1.25
N ASP A 190 -13.09 -15.75 0.19
CA ASP A 190 -11.92 -16.30 -0.48
C ASP A 190 -10.61 -15.65 0.04
N ALA A 191 -10.70 -14.47 0.67
CA ALA A 191 -9.57 -13.76 1.26
C ALA A 191 -10.02 -12.68 2.26
N ILE A 192 -9.06 -12.20 3.06
CA ILE A 192 -9.22 -11.03 3.93
C ILE A 192 -8.25 -9.93 3.48
N PHE A 193 -8.72 -8.68 3.47
CA PHE A 193 -7.92 -7.49 3.21
C PHE A 193 -7.85 -6.60 4.45
N LEU A 194 -6.64 -6.41 4.99
CA LEU A 194 -6.32 -5.51 6.10
C LEU A 194 -5.99 -4.14 5.52
N SER A 195 -6.94 -3.23 5.60
CA SER A 195 -6.91 -1.94 4.89
C SER A 195 -6.35 -0.84 5.79
N CYS A 196 -5.28 -0.26 5.45
CA CYS A 196 -4.60 0.97 5.86
C CYS A 196 -3.09 0.78 5.85
N THR A 197 -2.37 1.78 5.33
CA THR A 197 -0.89 1.75 5.29
C THR A 197 -0.24 1.99 6.65
N ASN A 198 -0.94 2.68 7.55
CA ASN A 198 -0.45 2.96 8.91
C ASN A 198 -0.83 1.86 9.92
N LEU A 199 -1.57 0.81 9.51
CA LEU A 199 -1.91 -0.33 10.36
C LEU A 199 -0.79 -1.38 10.32
N ARG A 200 -0.32 -1.85 11.49
CA ARG A 200 0.76 -2.85 11.60
C ARG A 200 0.25 -4.25 11.25
N THR A 201 0.42 -4.64 10.00
CA THR A 201 -0.22 -5.84 9.46
C THR A 201 0.73 -6.91 8.99
N LEU A 202 1.97 -6.59 8.58
CA LEU A 202 2.87 -7.59 7.97
C LEU A 202 3.14 -8.79 8.88
N GLU A 203 3.33 -8.56 10.17
CA GLU A 203 3.67 -9.60 11.14
C GLU A 203 2.50 -10.55 11.45
N VAL A 204 1.24 -10.11 11.30
CA VAL A 204 0.07 -10.95 11.60
C VAL A 204 -0.39 -11.79 10.41
N ILE A 205 0.02 -11.46 9.18
CA ILE A 205 -0.42 -12.16 7.97
C ILE A 205 -0.14 -13.66 8.02
N PRO A 206 1.10 -14.16 8.32
CA PRO A 206 1.36 -15.59 8.31
C PRO A 206 0.53 -16.37 9.31
N THR A 207 0.34 -15.84 10.52
CA THR A 207 -0.46 -16.47 11.57
C THR A 207 -1.94 -16.52 11.17
N LEU A 208 -2.49 -15.42 10.65
CA LEU A 208 -3.88 -15.38 10.21
C LEU A 208 -4.15 -16.33 9.04
N GLU A 209 -3.23 -16.45 8.09
CA GLU A 209 -3.37 -17.40 6.98
C GLU A 209 -3.33 -18.86 7.45
N GLU A 210 -2.53 -19.18 8.48
CA GLU A 210 -2.49 -20.50 9.08
C GLU A 210 -3.77 -20.83 9.86
N GLU A 211 -4.29 -19.86 10.63
CA GLU A 211 -5.48 -20.04 11.47
C GLU A 211 -6.79 -20.07 10.67
N LEU A 212 -6.87 -19.31 9.57
CA LEU A 212 -8.11 -19.14 8.78
C LEU A 212 -8.16 -20.00 7.52
N ASP A 213 -7.01 -20.57 7.09
CA ASP A 213 -6.84 -21.26 5.80
C ASP A 213 -7.29 -20.41 4.60
N LEU A 214 -7.10 -19.09 4.68
CA LEU A 214 -7.44 -18.10 3.67
C LEU A 214 -6.25 -17.18 3.39
N PRO A 215 -6.06 -16.69 2.15
CA PRO A 215 -5.15 -15.60 1.89
C PRO A 215 -5.50 -14.36 2.72
N VAL A 216 -4.50 -13.79 3.38
CA VAL A 216 -4.62 -12.52 4.09
C VAL A 216 -3.69 -11.50 3.43
N LEU A 217 -4.27 -10.39 3.01
CA LEU A 217 -3.58 -9.33 2.29
C LEU A 217 -3.60 -8.04 3.12
N SER A 218 -2.60 -7.20 2.95
CA SER A 218 -2.62 -5.85 3.55
C SER A 218 -2.20 -4.77 2.59
N SER A 219 -2.57 -3.51 2.88
CA SER A 219 -2.27 -2.36 2.03
C SER A 219 -0.78 -2.25 1.68
N ASN A 220 0.11 -2.38 2.66
CA ASN A 220 1.55 -2.27 2.44
C ASN A 220 2.12 -3.47 1.68
N GLN A 221 1.67 -4.69 2.03
CA GLN A 221 2.09 -5.91 1.37
C GLN A 221 1.75 -5.90 -0.13
N VAL A 222 0.48 -5.59 -0.47
CA VAL A 222 0.06 -5.57 -1.88
C VAL A 222 0.72 -4.44 -2.65
N LEU A 223 0.93 -3.28 -2.01
CA LEU A 223 1.60 -2.14 -2.64
C LEU A 223 3.05 -2.48 -2.98
N GLY A 224 3.79 -3.05 -2.04
CA GLY A 224 5.17 -3.51 -2.26
C GLY A 224 5.25 -4.58 -3.36
N TRP A 225 4.40 -5.58 -3.30
CA TRP A 225 4.30 -6.62 -4.33
C TRP A 225 4.00 -6.04 -5.73
N HIS A 226 3.04 -5.13 -5.82
CA HIS A 226 2.63 -4.53 -7.09
C HIS A 226 3.72 -3.62 -7.67
N MET A 227 4.37 -2.81 -6.83
CA MET A 227 5.52 -2.00 -7.25
C MET A 227 6.65 -2.85 -7.82
N ALA A 228 6.98 -3.94 -7.17
CA ALA A 228 8.00 -4.86 -7.64
C ALA A 228 7.63 -5.52 -8.97
N SER A 229 6.38 -5.93 -9.11
CA SER A 229 5.84 -6.50 -10.35
C SER A 229 5.92 -5.50 -11.51
N LEU A 230 5.50 -4.24 -11.29
CA LEU A 230 5.55 -3.18 -12.30
C LEU A 230 7.00 -2.77 -12.66
N ALA A 231 7.92 -2.88 -11.70
CA ALA A 231 9.35 -2.60 -11.92
C ALA A 231 10.11 -3.78 -12.54
N GLY A 232 9.47 -4.90 -12.80
CA GLY A 232 10.12 -6.11 -13.33
C GLY A 232 11.12 -6.74 -12.37
N LEU A 233 10.98 -6.50 -11.05
CA LEU A 233 11.80 -7.14 -10.03
C LEU A 233 11.43 -8.61 -9.88
N ALA A 234 12.44 -9.44 -9.62
CA ALA A 234 12.19 -10.83 -9.30
C ALA A 234 11.53 -10.93 -7.91
N LEU A 235 10.25 -11.26 -7.90
CA LEU A 235 9.44 -11.27 -6.67
C LEU A 235 9.98 -12.23 -5.60
N ARG A 236 10.75 -13.27 -6.01
CA ARG A 236 11.46 -14.17 -5.07
C ARG A 236 12.56 -13.49 -4.26
N ASP A 237 13.04 -12.33 -4.71
CA ASP A 237 14.10 -11.58 -4.03
C ASP A 237 13.52 -10.60 -2.98
N LEU A 238 12.21 -10.60 -2.83
CA LEU A 238 11.47 -9.79 -1.87
C LEU A 238 11.03 -10.62 -0.66
N ALA A 239 10.91 -9.96 0.48
CA ALA A 239 10.37 -10.56 1.70
C ALA A 239 8.86 -10.26 1.87
N VAL A 240 8.06 -10.55 0.84
CA VAL A 240 6.60 -10.40 0.90
C VAL A 240 6.02 -11.58 1.70
N PRO A 241 5.34 -11.33 2.83
CA PRO A 241 4.82 -12.42 3.66
C PRO A 241 3.62 -13.13 3.02
N GLY A 242 3.27 -14.30 3.55
CA GLY A 242 2.04 -15.02 3.26
C GLY A 242 1.95 -15.65 1.87
N GLN A 243 0.72 -16.03 1.50
CA GLN A 243 0.42 -16.72 0.24
C GLN A 243 0.72 -15.87 -1.00
N LEU A 244 0.55 -14.54 -0.90
CA LEU A 244 0.88 -13.63 -2.00
C LEU A 244 2.37 -13.73 -2.36
N GLY A 245 3.26 -13.73 -1.37
CA GLY A 245 4.70 -13.88 -1.57
C GLY A 245 5.08 -15.26 -2.13
N LYS A 246 4.47 -16.33 -1.62
CA LYS A 246 4.70 -17.71 -2.10
C LYS A 246 4.29 -17.87 -3.57
N LYS A 247 3.14 -17.35 -3.96
CA LYS A 247 2.64 -17.41 -5.34
C LYS A 247 3.47 -16.54 -6.28
N ALA A 248 3.91 -15.39 -5.82
CA ALA A 248 4.78 -14.50 -6.56
C ALA A 248 6.15 -15.13 -6.90
N ALA A 249 6.66 -16.00 -6.03
CA ALA A 249 7.92 -16.72 -6.27
C ALA A 249 7.81 -17.85 -7.33
N GLN A 250 6.59 -18.17 -7.79
CA GLN A 250 6.32 -19.21 -8.81
C GLN A 250 6.06 -18.62 -10.21
N LEU A 251 5.92 -17.29 -10.31
CA LEU A 251 5.78 -16.54 -11.57
C LEU A 251 7.13 -15.95 -12.01
#